data_47537684ffd316d793e9cb3f532231e1
#
_entry.id   47537684ffd316d793e9cb3f532231e1
#
_cell.length_a   1.000
_cell.length_b   1.000
_cell.length_c   1.000
_cell.angle_alpha   90.00
_cell.angle_beta   90.00
_cell.angle_gamma   90.00
#
_symmetry.space_group_name_H-M   'P 1'
#
loop_
_entity.id
_entity.type
_entity.pdbx_description
1 polymer ?
#
loop_
_entity_poly.entity_id
_entity_poly.type
_entity_poly.pdbx_seq_one_letter_code
_entity_poly.pdbx_strand_id
1 'polypeptide(L)'
;MYYRMNVAGLERDLPICPVNDKLYIAGFVIFGDQELTVACARELLKRAPEYDYIITAEAKGIPLAHEMARQAGDKKYILARKGPKLYMRDIFSVTVNSITTAKEQKLYLDGADAALMKGKRILIVDDVISTGESLKALEALVEKAGGEICGRMAILAEGDAQERPDLIYLEKLPLFNPDGTILG
;
A
#
# COMPACT_ATOMS: atom_id res chain seq x y z
N MET A 1 -23.86 -2.56 8.40
CA MET A 1 -23.08 -2.24 9.60
C MET A 1 -21.91 -1.36 9.22
N TYR A 2 -21.48 -0.47 10.11
CA TYR A 2 -20.36 0.44 9.88
C TYR A 2 -19.44 0.43 11.09
N TYR A 3 -18.15 0.55 10.83
CA TYR A 3 -17.14 0.76 11.87
C TYR A 3 -16.65 2.20 11.80
N ARG A 4 -16.84 2.95 12.89
CA ARG A 4 -16.35 4.33 12.98
C ARG A 4 -14.90 4.34 13.42
N MET A 5 -14.07 5.02 12.65
CA MET A 5 -12.64 5.06 12.84
C MET A 5 -12.13 6.50 12.72
N ASN A 6 -11.18 6.88 13.56
CA ASN A 6 -10.42 8.12 13.41
C ASN A 6 -9.09 7.80 12.74
N VAL A 7 -8.82 8.45 11.62
CA VAL A 7 -7.55 8.32 10.87
C VAL A 7 -7.00 9.71 10.58
N ALA A 8 -5.77 9.98 10.97
CA ALA A 8 -5.13 11.28 10.78
C ALA A 8 -5.95 12.48 11.33
N GLY A 9 -6.72 12.26 12.39
CA GLY A 9 -7.58 13.28 13.01
C GLY A 9 -8.96 13.42 12.36
N LEU A 10 -9.30 12.60 11.37
CA LEU A 10 -10.58 12.64 10.67
C LEU A 10 -11.39 11.37 10.94
N GLU A 11 -12.67 11.53 11.28
CA GLU A 11 -13.58 10.40 11.46
C GLU A 11 -14.17 9.94 10.14
N ARG A 12 -14.21 8.60 9.95
CA ARG A 12 -14.84 7.95 8.78
C ARG A 12 -15.63 6.73 9.24
N ASP A 13 -16.80 6.53 8.63
CA ASP A 13 -17.62 5.34 8.81
C ASP A 13 -17.31 4.35 7.70
N LEU A 14 -16.63 3.27 8.03
CA LEU A 14 -16.22 2.22 7.09
C LEU A 14 -17.29 1.14 7.02
N PRO A 15 -17.77 0.73 5.84
CA PRO A 15 -18.73 -0.35 5.72
C PRO A 15 -18.09 -1.67 6.14
N ILE A 16 -18.78 -2.45 6.97
CA ILE A 16 -18.36 -3.81 7.34
C ILE A 16 -18.87 -4.76 6.26
N CYS A 17 -17.95 -5.48 5.63
CA CYS A 17 -18.19 -6.34 4.48
C CYS A 17 -17.75 -7.78 4.74
N PRO A 18 -18.55 -8.80 4.32
CA PRO A 18 -18.15 -10.20 4.45
C PRO A 18 -17.00 -10.56 3.52
N VAL A 19 -16.00 -11.24 4.06
CA VAL A 19 -14.98 -11.97 3.30
C VAL A 19 -15.45 -13.41 3.07
N ASN A 20 -16.01 -14.01 4.11
CA ASN A 20 -16.63 -15.33 4.12
C ASN A 20 -17.64 -15.42 5.30
N ASP A 21 -18.18 -16.61 5.54
CA ASP A 21 -19.20 -16.84 6.59
C ASP A 21 -18.69 -16.60 8.02
N LYS A 22 -17.38 -16.45 8.23
CA LYS A 22 -16.77 -16.33 9.56
C LYS A 22 -15.95 -15.05 9.75
N LEU A 23 -15.59 -14.38 8.68
CA LEU A 23 -14.67 -13.25 8.71
C LEU A 23 -15.24 -12.07 7.93
N TYR A 24 -15.32 -10.93 8.59
CA TYR A 24 -15.70 -9.65 8.00
C TYR A 24 -14.57 -8.65 8.15
N ILE A 25 -14.49 -7.70 7.22
CA ILE A 25 -13.52 -6.60 7.21
C ILE A 25 -14.23 -5.25 7.13
N ALA A 26 -13.57 -4.20 7.57
CA ALA A 26 -14.02 -2.84 7.30
C ALA A 26 -13.44 -2.35 5.98
N GLY A 27 -14.30 -1.98 5.05
CA GLY A 27 -13.91 -1.53 3.71
C GLY A 27 -13.32 -0.13 3.73
N PHE A 28 -12.01 -0.01 3.78
CA PHE A 28 -11.31 1.27 3.63
C PHE A 28 -11.09 1.58 2.15
N VAL A 29 -11.64 2.69 1.69
CA VAL A 29 -11.52 3.15 0.31
C VAL A 29 -11.15 4.63 0.30
N ILE A 30 -9.90 4.92 -0.07
CA ILE A 30 -9.38 6.30 -0.11
C ILE A 30 -9.76 7.05 -1.39
N PHE A 31 -10.25 6.34 -2.43
CA PHE A 31 -10.63 6.97 -3.68
C PHE A 31 -11.70 8.04 -3.51
N GLY A 32 -11.43 9.24 -4.00
CA GLY A 32 -12.34 10.37 -3.92
C GLY A 32 -12.36 11.09 -2.56
N ASP A 33 -11.76 10.52 -1.52
CA ASP A 33 -11.62 11.19 -0.21
C ASP A 33 -10.33 12.03 -0.18
N GLN A 34 -10.42 13.20 -0.76
CA GLN A 34 -9.27 14.11 -0.88
C GLN A 34 -8.79 14.60 0.48
N GLU A 35 -9.72 14.97 1.37
CA GLU A 35 -9.39 15.48 2.70
C GLU A 35 -8.59 14.44 3.50
N LEU A 36 -9.05 13.20 3.51
CA LEU A 36 -8.37 12.09 4.19
C LEU A 36 -7.02 11.78 3.55
N THR A 37 -6.94 11.79 2.22
CA THR A 37 -5.69 11.55 1.48
C THR A 37 -4.63 12.57 1.85
N VAL A 38 -4.98 13.86 1.89
CA VAL A 38 -4.07 14.95 2.28
C VAL A 38 -3.60 14.81 3.72
N ALA A 39 -4.52 14.50 4.63
CA ALA A 39 -4.20 14.33 6.06
C ALA A 39 -3.30 13.12 6.29
N CYS A 40 -3.61 11.97 5.70
CA CYS A 40 -2.81 10.74 5.82
C CYS A 40 -1.40 10.91 5.23
N ALA A 41 -1.29 11.52 4.06
CA ALA A 41 0.00 11.80 3.44
C ALA A 41 0.88 12.66 4.35
N ARG A 42 0.32 13.70 4.93
CA ARG A 42 1.03 14.59 5.87
C ARG A 42 1.54 13.84 7.10
N GLU A 43 0.69 13.02 7.72
CA GLU A 43 1.07 12.27 8.94
C GLU A 43 2.10 11.17 8.63
N LEU A 44 2.00 10.51 7.49
CA LEU A 44 2.99 9.52 7.08
C LEU A 44 4.34 10.16 6.75
N LEU A 45 4.37 11.31 6.07
CA LEU A 45 5.62 12.01 5.77
C LEU A 45 6.40 12.43 7.01
N LYS A 46 5.72 12.73 8.13
CA LYS A 46 6.39 13.03 9.42
C LYS A 46 7.15 11.82 9.98
N ARG A 47 6.78 10.61 9.57
CA ARG A 47 7.35 9.35 10.04
C ARG A 47 8.22 8.66 8.99
N ALA A 48 8.26 9.20 7.77
CA ALA A 48 8.99 8.61 6.66
C ALA A 48 10.50 8.68 6.89
N PRO A 49 11.25 7.60 6.60
CA PRO A 49 12.70 7.67 6.52
C PRO A 49 13.13 8.53 5.33
N GLU A 50 14.40 8.86 5.24
CA GLU A 50 14.94 9.45 4.02
C GLU A 50 14.83 8.46 2.85
N TYR A 51 14.32 8.91 1.73
CA TYR A 51 14.11 8.11 0.52
C TYR A 51 14.45 8.91 -0.74
N ASP A 52 14.64 8.21 -1.85
CA ASP A 52 14.86 8.82 -3.17
C ASP A 52 13.59 8.75 -4.04
N TYR A 53 12.83 7.64 -3.97
CA TYR A 53 11.56 7.46 -4.67
C TYR A 53 10.54 6.72 -3.82
N ILE A 54 9.27 7.12 -3.99
CA ILE A 54 8.12 6.36 -3.50
C ILE A 54 7.69 5.37 -4.60
N ILE A 55 7.34 4.15 -4.20
CA ILE A 55 6.68 3.17 -5.06
C ILE A 55 5.37 2.69 -4.44
N THR A 56 4.36 2.52 -5.28
CA THR A 56 3.11 1.87 -4.92
C THR A 56 2.63 0.96 -6.04
N ALA A 57 1.68 0.07 -5.74
CA ALA A 57 1.01 -0.76 -6.74
C ALA A 57 -0.40 -0.28 -7.06
N GLU A 58 -0.90 -0.59 -8.27
CA GLU A 58 -2.32 -0.40 -8.59
C GLU A 58 -3.19 -1.11 -7.55
N ALA A 59 -4.27 -0.49 -7.06
CA ALA A 59 -4.78 0.81 -7.49
C ALA A 59 -4.92 1.78 -6.32
N LYS A 60 -5.29 1.29 -5.11
CA LYS A 60 -5.73 2.14 -3.99
C LYS A 60 -4.62 2.95 -3.33
N GLY A 61 -3.36 2.52 -3.46
CA GLY A 61 -2.21 3.29 -2.98
C GLY A 61 -1.87 4.52 -3.84
N ILE A 62 -2.40 4.62 -5.05
CA ILE A 62 -2.07 5.70 -6.01
C ILE A 62 -2.36 7.10 -5.44
N PRO A 63 -3.56 7.40 -4.91
CA PRO A 63 -3.83 8.74 -4.36
C PRO A 63 -2.86 9.12 -3.26
N LEU A 64 -2.54 8.17 -2.36
CA LEU A 64 -1.62 8.39 -1.27
C LEU A 64 -0.20 8.66 -1.77
N ALA A 65 0.33 7.84 -2.66
CA ALA A 65 1.67 8.01 -3.22
C ALA A 65 1.81 9.34 -3.97
N HIS A 66 0.78 9.71 -4.75
CA HIS A 66 0.74 11.00 -5.44
C HIS A 66 0.79 12.17 -4.45
N GLU A 67 -0.05 12.13 -3.42
CA GLU A 67 -0.14 13.23 -2.46
C GLU A 67 1.10 13.32 -1.57
N MET A 68 1.68 12.18 -1.16
CA MET A 68 2.95 12.18 -0.43
C MET A 68 4.06 12.81 -1.28
N ALA A 69 4.21 12.40 -2.54
CA ALA A 69 5.18 12.97 -3.46
C ALA A 69 4.96 14.49 -3.66
N ARG A 70 3.70 14.92 -3.83
CA ARG A 70 3.37 16.33 -3.96
C ARG A 70 3.77 17.16 -2.74
N GLN A 71 3.45 16.68 -1.54
CA GLN A 71 3.78 17.36 -0.28
C GLN A 71 5.28 17.39 -0.01
N ALA A 72 6.00 16.33 -0.37
CA ALA A 72 7.45 16.23 -0.23
C ALA A 72 8.22 17.07 -1.29
N GLY A 73 7.54 17.51 -2.34
CA GLY A 73 8.18 18.21 -3.47
C GLY A 73 8.89 17.30 -4.46
N ASP A 74 8.57 15.99 -4.42
CA ASP A 74 9.12 15.00 -5.34
C ASP A 74 8.60 15.23 -6.76
N LYS A 75 9.48 15.07 -7.75
CA LYS A 75 9.09 15.22 -9.15
C LYS A 75 8.37 14.00 -9.71
N LYS A 76 8.52 12.84 -9.08
CA LYS A 76 7.99 11.57 -9.57
C LYS A 76 7.85 10.56 -8.43
N TYR A 77 6.82 9.74 -8.50
CA TYR A 77 6.71 8.47 -7.81
C TYR A 77 6.61 7.33 -8.82
N ILE A 78 6.87 6.11 -8.41
CA ILE A 78 6.89 4.92 -9.27
C ILE A 78 5.59 4.14 -9.04
N LEU A 79 4.95 3.71 -10.13
CA LEU A 79 3.71 2.96 -10.10
C LEU A 79 3.90 1.57 -10.72
N ALA A 80 3.84 0.53 -9.87
CA ALA A 80 3.79 -0.85 -10.34
C ALA A 80 2.38 -1.20 -10.82
N ARG A 81 2.27 -1.71 -12.05
CA ARG A 81 1.00 -2.04 -12.68
C ARG A 81 0.70 -3.54 -12.57
N LYS A 82 -0.58 -3.91 -12.51
CA LYS A 82 -1.02 -5.33 -12.48
C LYS A 82 -1.06 -5.99 -13.86
N GLY A 83 -0.80 -5.24 -14.90
CA GLY A 83 -0.69 -5.72 -16.27
C GLY A 83 0.15 -4.78 -17.12
N PRO A 84 0.80 -5.31 -18.18
CA PRO A 84 1.58 -4.50 -19.09
C PRO A 84 0.69 -3.51 -19.85
N LYS A 85 1.23 -2.35 -20.20
CA LYS A 85 0.56 -1.32 -20.97
C LYS A 85 1.29 -1.07 -22.29
N LEU A 86 0.55 -0.67 -23.30
CA LEU A 86 1.09 -0.46 -24.67
C LEU A 86 2.20 0.60 -24.72
N TYR A 87 2.23 1.52 -23.78
CA TYR A 87 3.28 2.55 -23.72
C TYR A 87 4.56 2.10 -23.03
N MET A 88 4.55 0.96 -22.32
CA MET A 88 5.73 0.44 -21.64
C MET A 88 6.76 -0.09 -22.63
N ARG A 89 8.02 0.23 -22.38
CA ARG A 89 9.17 -0.27 -23.13
C ARG A 89 10.08 -1.04 -22.17
N ASP A 90 10.78 -2.05 -22.72
CA ASP A 90 11.71 -2.88 -21.92
C ASP A 90 11.06 -3.36 -20.62
N ILE A 91 9.87 -3.94 -20.74
CA ILE A 91 8.99 -4.30 -19.63
C ILE A 91 9.75 -5.10 -18.57
N PHE A 92 9.76 -4.54 -17.35
CA PHE A 92 10.33 -5.16 -16.17
C PHE A 92 9.21 -5.74 -15.31
N SER A 93 9.33 -7.01 -14.92
CA SER A 93 8.24 -7.66 -14.17
C SER A 93 8.74 -8.65 -13.12
N VAL A 94 7.89 -8.89 -12.13
CA VAL A 94 8.04 -9.98 -11.16
C VAL A 94 6.75 -10.77 -11.08
N THR A 95 6.89 -12.04 -10.73
CA THR A 95 5.80 -12.92 -10.38
C THR A 95 6.08 -13.47 -8.99
N VAL A 96 5.12 -13.31 -8.08
CA VAL A 96 5.20 -13.83 -6.72
C VAL A 96 4.01 -14.75 -6.51
N ASN A 97 4.28 -15.99 -6.13
CA ASN A 97 3.24 -16.95 -5.81
C ASN A 97 2.78 -16.75 -4.37
N SER A 98 1.48 -16.65 -4.18
CA SER A 98 0.90 -16.64 -2.84
C SER A 98 1.08 -18.02 -2.18
N ILE A 99 1.48 -18.02 -0.92
CA ILE A 99 1.59 -19.25 -0.13
C ILE A 99 0.21 -19.75 0.33
N THR A 100 -0.74 -18.81 0.45
CA THR A 100 -2.06 -19.09 1.05
C THR A 100 -3.19 -19.23 0.03
N THR A 101 -3.01 -18.68 -1.15
CA THR A 101 -3.99 -18.75 -2.25
C THR A 101 -3.28 -19.12 -3.55
N ALA A 102 -3.93 -19.92 -4.41
CA ALA A 102 -3.38 -20.32 -5.72
C ALA A 102 -3.30 -19.13 -6.72
N LYS A 103 -3.19 -17.89 -6.22
CA LYS A 103 -3.13 -16.68 -7.04
C LYS A 103 -1.70 -16.18 -7.19
N GLU A 104 -1.27 -16.07 -8.43
CA GLU A 104 -0.03 -15.36 -8.76
C GLU A 104 -0.25 -13.85 -8.66
N GLN A 105 0.67 -13.16 -8.00
CA GLN A 105 0.77 -11.71 -8.03
C GLN A 105 1.81 -11.33 -9.06
N LYS A 106 1.40 -10.63 -10.12
CA LYS A 106 2.31 -10.10 -11.16
C LYS A 106 2.31 -8.59 -11.11
N LEU A 107 3.51 -8.01 -11.07
CA LEU A 107 3.70 -6.58 -11.15
C LEU A 107 4.63 -6.23 -12.31
N TYR A 108 4.33 -5.13 -12.96
CA TYR A 108 5.00 -4.64 -14.16
C TYR A 108 5.42 -3.19 -14.01
N LEU A 109 6.62 -2.87 -14.50
CA LEU A 109 7.12 -1.51 -14.64
C LEU A 109 7.58 -1.26 -16.07
N ASP A 110 7.54 0.01 -16.48
CA ASP A 110 8.34 0.47 -17.60
C ASP A 110 9.83 0.31 -17.26
N GLY A 111 10.64 -0.09 -18.22
CA GLY A 111 12.08 -0.31 -18.01
C GLY A 111 12.81 0.94 -17.53
N ALA A 112 12.38 2.12 -17.98
CA ALA A 112 12.94 3.40 -17.50
C ALA A 112 12.65 3.61 -16.00
N ASP A 113 11.46 3.26 -15.53
CA ASP A 113 11.11 3.35 -14.10
C ASP A 113 11.89 2.35 -13.25
N ALA A 114 12.08 1.12 -13.76
CA ALA A 114 12.92 0.13 -13.09
C ALA A 114 14.37 0.62 -12.98
N ALA A 115 14.91 1.23 -14.04
CA ALA A 115 16.27 1.77 -14.05
C ALA A 115 16.49 2.90 -13.03
N LEU A 116 15.45 3.70 -12.72
CA LEU A 116 15.52 4.76 -11.71
C LEU A 116 15.77 4.21 -10.30
N MET A 117 15.35 2.99 -10.01
CA MET A 117 15.47 2.41 -8.67
C MET A 117 16.86 1.88 -8.35
N LYS A 118 17.69 1.61 -9.36
CA LYS A 118 19.02 1.00 -9.15
C LYS A 118 19.91 1.85 -8.24
N GLY A 119 20.31 1.27 -7.10
CA GLY A 119 21.14 1.92 -6.10
C GLY A 119 20.46 3.08 -5.36
N LYS A 120 19.11 3.16 -5.39
CA LYS A 120 18.31 4.20 -4.76
C LYS A 120 17.53 3.66 -3.55
N ARG A 121 17.27 4.54 -2.59
CA ARG A 121 16.42 4.25 -1.43
C ARG A 121 14.96 4.36 -1.84
N ILE A 122 14.25 3.25 -1.72
CA ILE A 122 12.86 3.14 -2.18
C ILE A 122 11.93 2.99 -0.98
N LEU A 123 10.98 3.91 -0.87
CA LEU A 123 9.91 3.87 0.10
C LEU A 123 8.67 3.23 -0.51
N ILE A 124 8.26 2.08 0.03
CA ILE A 124 7.03 1.40 -0.39
C ILE A 124 5.86 1.99 0.39
N VAL A 125 4.79 2.39 -0.31
CA VAL A 125 3.57 2.88 0.32
C VAL A 125 2.32 2.19 -0.24
N ASP A 126 1.32 1.96 0.62
CA ASP A 126 0.01 1.44 0.24
C ASP A 126 -1.07 2.06 1.14
N ASP A 127 -2.35 1.87 0.79
CA ASP A 127 -3.46 2.32 1.62
C ASP A 127 -3.65 1.40 2.85
N VAL A 128 -3.77 0.10 2.63
CA VAL A 128 -3.94 -0.93 3.66
C VAL A 128 -3.00 -2.10 3.40
N ILE A 129 -2.24 -2.49 4.40
CA ILE A 129 -1.47 -3.74 4.37
C ILE A 129 -2.14 -4.72 5.33
N SER A 130 -2.49 -5.90 4.79
CA SER A 130 -3.18 -6.99 5.49
C SER A 130 -2.33 -8.26 5.48
N THR A 131 -2.52 -9.16 4.53
CA THR A 131 -1.72 -10.40 4.42
C THR A 131 -0.26 -10.16 4.02
N GLY A 132 0.04 -9.00 3.45
CA GLY A 132 1.37 -8.65 2.97
C GLY A 132 1.75 -9.26 1.62
N GLU A 133 0.83 -9.93 0.93
CA GLU A 133 1.12 -10.54 -0.39
C GLU A 133 1.46 -9.49 -1.45
N SER A 134 0.66 -8.41 -1.53
CA SER A 134 0.94 -7.28 -2.43
C SER A 134 2.25 -6.57 -2.06
N LEU A 135 2.55 -6.47 -0.77
CA LEU A 135 3.80 -5.91 -0.28
C LEU A 135 4.99 -6.76 -0.72
N LYS A 136 4.93 -8.08 -0.59
CA LYS A 136 5.99 -9.00 -1.06
C LYS A 136 6.27 -8.86 -2.54
N ALA A 137 5.23 -8.66 -3.37
CA ALA A 137 5.41 -8.45 -4.80
C ALA A 137 6.13 -7.13 -5.10
N LEU A 138 5.81 -6.05 -4.36
CA LEU A 138 6.52 -4.78 -4.46
C LEU A 138 7.97 -4.90 -3.99
N GLU A 139 8.21 -5.58 -2.87
CA GLU A 139 9.56 -5.85 -2.36
C GLU A 139 10.42 -6.57 -3.41
N ALA A 140 9.90 -7.67 -3.96
CA ALA A 140 10.59 -8.43 -5.01
C ALA A 140 10.87 -7.58 -6.25
N LEU A 141 9.96 -6.68 -6.61
CA LEU A 141 10.14 -5.78 -7.76
C LEU A 141 11.27 -4.78 -7.52
N VAL A 142 11.32 -4.16 -6.34
CA VAL A 142 12.36 -3.21 -5.93
C VAL A 142 13.73 -3.90 -5.87
N GLU A 143 13.81 -5.05 -5.22
CA GLU A 143 15.05 -5.84 -5.10
C GLU A 143 15.58 -6.28 -6.46
N LYS A 144 14.71 -6.79 -7.33
CA LYS A 144 15.08 -7.20 -8.69
C LYS A 144 15.58 -6.01 -9.52
N ALA A 145 15.04 -4.82 -9.30
CA ALA A 145 15.51 -3.59 -9.97
C ALA A 145 16.81 -3.04 -9.38
N GLY A 146 17.33 -3.62 -8.30
CA GLY A 146 18.55 -3.18 -7.62
C GLY A 146 18.33 -1.95 -6.72
N GLY A 147 17.11 -1.69 -6.29
CA GLY A 147 16.77 -0.68 -5.29
C GLY A 147 16.98 -1.20 -3.87
N GLU A 148 17.16 -0.28 -2.93
CA GLU A 148 17.24 -0.55 -1.49
C GLU A 148 15.92 -0.13 -0.83
N ILE A 149 15.21 -1.06 -0.19
CA ILE A 149 13.98 -0.75 0.52
C ILE A 149 14.33 -0.05 1.83
N CYS A 150 14.07 1.25 1.91
CA CYS A 150 14.36 2.06 3.10
C CYS A 150 13.19 2.15 4.08
N GLY A 151 11.98 1.79 3.65
CA GLY A 151 10.80 1.80 4.50
C GLY A 151 9.57 1.21 3.81
N ARG A 152 8.62 0.82 4.64
CA ARG A 152 7.30 0.31 4.25
C ARG A 152 6.26 1.06 5.04
N MET A 153 5.32 1.70 4.36
CA MET A 153 4.32 2.54 5.00
C MET A 153 2.92 2.25 4.48
N ALA A 154 1.96 2.34 5.37
CA ALA A 154 0.54 2.25 5.01
C ALA A 154 -0.29 3.23 5.85
N ILE A 155 -1.48 3.58 5.38
CA ILE A 155 -2.44 4.29 6.22
C ILE A 155 -2.88 3.35 7.34
N LEU A 156 -3.29 2.14 6.99
CA LEU A 156 -3.80 1.15 7.93
C LEU A 156 -3.05 -0.17 7.85
N ALA A 157 -2.88 -0.81 9.01
CA ALA A 157 -2.44 -2.20 9.12
C ALA A 157 -3.60 -3.07 9.62
N GLU A 158 -3.90 -4.16 8.90
CA GLU A 158 -4.99 -5.09 9.20
C GLU A 158 -4.44 -6.47 9.54
N GLY A 159 -5.02 -7.15 10.52
CA GLY A 159 -4.64 -8.51 10.92
C GLY A 159 -3.15 -8.62 11.26
N ASP A 160 -2.47 -9.63 10.72
CA ASP A 160 -1.06 -9.94 11.04
C ASP A 160 -0.09 -8.80 10.66
N ALA A 161 -0.46 -7.91 9.74
CA ALA A 161 0.37 -6.77 9.39
C ALA A 161 0.60 -5.80 10.58
N GLN A 162 -0.29 -5.82 11.57
CA GLN A 162 -0.17 -4.98 12.78
C GLN A 162 1.05 -5.34 13.64
N GLU A 163 1.52 -6.57 13.55
CA GLU A 163 2.65 -7.09 14.32
C GLU A 163 4.00 -6.99 13.57
N ARG A 164 4.01 -6.46 12.35
CA ARG A 164 5.22 -6.29 11.56
C ARG A 164 6.08 -5.15 12.09
N PRO A 165 7.31 -5.41 12.56
CA PRO A 165 8.19 -4.37 13.11
C PRO A 165 8.77 -3.45 12.03
N ASP A 166 8.73 -3.86 10.77
CA ASP A 166 9.26 -3.16 9.61
C ASP A 166 8.21 -2.31 8.87
N LEU A 167 6.97 -2.28 9.38
CA LEU A 167 5.86 -1.52 8.80
C LEU A 167 5.52 -0.30 9.65
N ILE A 168 5.54 0.87 9.04
CA ILE A 168 5.07 2.13 9.63
C ILE A 168 3.64 2.38 9.14
N TYR A 169 2.68 2.52 10.06
CA TYR A 169 1.29 2.79 9.73
C TYR A 169 0.68 3.81 10.69
N LEU A 170 -0.44 4.42 10.29
CA LEU A 170 -1.12 5.41 11.14
C LEU A 170 -2.00 4.75 12.19
N GLU A 171 -2.86 3.80 11.77
CA GLU A 171 -3.84 3.16 12.65
C GLU A 171 -4.00 1.67 12.35
N LYS A 172 -4.46 0.93 13.36
CA LYS A 172 -4.85 -0.49 13.24
C LYS A 172 -6.26 -0.60 12.69
N LEU A 173 -6.44 -1.46 11.67
CA LEU A 173 -7.76 -1.81 11.15
C LEU A 173 -8.16 -3.17 11.71
N PRO A 174 -9.20 -3.26 12.55
CA PRO A 174 -9.59 -4.54 13.12
C PRO A 174 -10.27 -5.44 12.10
N LEU A 175 -10.24 -6.74 12.37
CA LEU A 175 -11.07 -7.74 11.73
C LEU A 175 -12.37 -7.91 12.54
N PHE A 176 -13.42 -8.43 11.91
CA PHE A 176 -14.75 -8.49 12.52
C PHE A 176 -15.37 -9.89 12.42
N ASN A 177 -16.18 -10.21 13.42
CA ASN A 177 -17.10 -11.31 13.39
C ASN A 177 -18.32 -11.00 12.48
N PRO A 178 -19.10 -11.99 12.04
CA PRO A 178 -20.30 -11.78 11.23
C PRO A 178 -21.37 -10.88 11.87
N ASP A 179 -21.40 -10.78 13.19
CA ASP A 179 -22.30 -9.89 13.95
C ASP A 179 -21.80 -8.44 14.04
N GLY A 180 -20.62 -8.14 13.48
CA GLY A 180 -20.00 -6.81 13.47
C GLY A 180 -19.17 -6.49 14.72
N THR A 181 -18.98 -7.42 15.64
CA THR A 181 -18.04 -7.25 16.76
C THR A 181 -16.61 -7.43 16.31
N ILE A 182 -15.67 -6.75 16.95
CA ILE A 182 -14.24 -6.88 16.65
C ILE A 182 -13.79 -8.31 16.97
N LEU A 183 -13.09 -8.91 16.02
CA LEU A 183 -12.47 -10.22 16.21
C LEU A 183 -11.30 -10.06 17.20
N GLY A 184 -11.37 -10.74 18.34
CA GLY A 184 -10.35 -10.69 19.39
C GLY A 184 -9.13 -11.51 19.11
#